data_a37e83c3322a64e4ac817d0dfad63732
#
_entry.id   a37e83c3322a64e4ac817d0dfad63732
#
_cell.length_a   1.000
_cell.length_b   1.000
_cell.length_c   1.000
_cell.angle_alpha   90.00
_cell.angle_beta   90.00
_cell.angle_gamma   90.00
#
_symmetry.space_group_name_H-M   'P 1'
#
loop_
_entity.id
_entity.type
_entity.pdbx_description
1 polymer ?
#
loop_
_entity_poly.entity_id
_entity_poly.type
_entity_poly.pdbx_seq_one_letter_code
_entity_poly.pdbx_strand_id
1 'polypeptide(L)'
;MKLEDYFYIEGRYQLKNGVYNVFGSVYLIKKVEKLPCKFGKVSNSFYCWNNNLETLEGCPDFVGNFFDCHDNKLTSLKGCPTYIGNDFICDQNLQSTKEYRQYLIFK
;
A
#
# COMPACT_ATOMS: atom_id res chain seq x y z
N MET A 1 7.78 -3.82 -17.62
CA MET A 1 6.71 -4.31 -16.74
C MET A 1 5.38 -3.74 -17.20
N LYS A 2 4.36 -4.56 -17.22
CA LYS A 2 3.00 -4.08 -17.45
C LYS A 2 2.29 -4.00 -16.11
N LEU A 3 1.77 -2.84 -15.77
CA LEU A 3 1.11 -2.59 -14.51
C LEU A 3 -0.06 -3.56 -14.27
N GLU A 4 -0.85 -3.81 -15.30
CA GLU A 4 -2.03 -4.69 -15.21
C GLU A 4 -1.70 -6.17 -15.03
N ASP A 5 -0.45 -6.57 -15.20
CA ASP A 5 -0.03 -7.94 -14.88
C ASP A 5 0.06 -8.16 -13.37
N TYR A 6 0.20 -7.08 -12.61
CA TYR A 6 0.40 -7.14 -11.16
C TYR A 6 -0.75 -6.52 -10.38
N PHE A 7 -1.43 -5.54 -10.97
CA PHE A 7 -2.44 -4.76 -10.25
C PHE A 7 -3.71 -4.63 -11.07
N TYR A 8 -4.83 -4.65 -10.37
CA TYR A 8 -6.08 -4.13 -10.89
C TYR A 8 -6.20 -2.68 -10.42
N ILE A 9 -6.35 -1.76 -11.36
CA ILE A 9 -6.51 -0.33 -11.07
C ILE A 9 -7.94 0.05 -11.34
N GLU A 10 -8.60 0.58 -10.32
CA GLU A 10 -9.93 1.13 -10.45
C GLU A 10 -9.79 2.64 -10.55
N GLY A 11 -10.13 3.20 -11.71
CA GLY A 11 -9.92 4.61 -11.98
C GLY A 11 -8.77 4.85 -12.95
N ARG A 12 -8.25 6.07 -12.94
CA ARG A 12 -7.18 6.48 -13.85
C ARG A 12 -5.84 6.53 -13.13
N TYR A 13 -4.76 6.43 -13.89
CA TYR A 13 -3.45 6.62 -13.30
C TYR A 13 -2.53 7.37 -14.24
N GLN A 14 -1.46 7.89 -13.68
CA GLN A 14 -0.46 8.68 -14.36
C GLN A 14 0.92 8.21 -13.90
N LEU A 15 1.81 7.95 -14.84
CA LEU A 15 3.21 7.62 -14.54
C LEU A 15 4.04 8.87 -14.76
N LYS A 16 4.73 9.33 -13.72
CA LYS A 16 5.56 10.51 -13.78
C LYS A 16 6.82 10.29 -12.95
N ASN A 17 7.97 10.45 -13.60
CA ASN A 17 9.29 10.28 -12.95
C ASN A 17 9.41 8.93 -12.23
N GLY A 18 8.91 7.87 -12.86
CA GLY A 18 9.00 6.53 -12.31
C GLY A 18 8.00 6.22 -11.19
N VAL A 19 7.06 7.13 -10.91
CA VAL A 19 6.10 6.99 -9.82
C VAL A 19 4.68 6.98 -10.38
N TYR A 20 3.87 6.00 -9.96
CA TYR A 20 2.47 5.93 -10.35
C TYR A 20 1.60 6.66 -9.34
N ASN A 21 0.81 7.61 -9.84
CA ASN A 21 -0.23 8.27 -9.06
C ASN A 21 -1.59 7.80 -9.58
N VAL A 22 -2.47 7.38 -8.71
CA VAL A 22 -3.74 6.75 -9.07
C VAL A 22 -4.91 7.56 -8.55
N PHE A 23 -5.85 7.86 -9.44
CA PHE A 23 -7.11 8.54 -9.10
C PHE A 23 -8.18 7.47 -8.97
N GLY A 24 -8.15 6.76 -7.85
CA GLY A 24 -9.00 5.63 -7.58
C GLY A 24 -8.33 4.65 -6.64
N SER A 25 -8.55 3.36 -6.83
CA SER A 25 -8.04 2.31 -5.97
C SER A 25 -7.09 1.37 -6.70
N VAL A 26 -6.22 0.73 -5.91
CA VAL A 26 -5.22 -0.23 -6.40
C VAL A 26 -5.38 -1.54 -5.66
N TYR A 27 -5.41 -2.64 -6.41
CA TYR A 27 -5.49 -3.99 -5.87
C TYR A 27 -4.30 -4.79 -6.40
N LEU A 28 -3.43 -5.25 -5.52
CA LEU A 28 -2.35 -6.16 -5.90
C LEU A 28 -2.97 -7.55 -6.13
N ILE A 29 -2.87 -8.05 -7.36
CA ILE A 29 -3.52 -9.31 -7.76
C ILE A 29 -2.54 -10.43 -8.03
N LYS A 30 -1.25 -10.19 -7.84
CA LYS A 30 -0.21 -11.19 -8.07
C LYS A 30 0.65 -11.33 -6.83
N LYS A 31 0.90 -12.57 -6.41
CA LYS A 31 1.75 -12.82 -5.24
C LYS A 31 3.20 -12.47 -5.58
N VAL A 32 3.76 -11.53 -4.84
CA VAL A 32 5.13 -11.07 -4.98
C VAL A 32 5.70 -10.77 -3.60
N GLU A 33 7.01 -10.92 -3.47
CA GLU A 33 7.70 -10.61 -2.21
C GLU A 33 7.93 -9.10 -2.05
N LYS A 34 7.91 -8.37 -3.16
CA LYS A 34 8.16 -6.94 -3.20
C LYS A 34 7.34 -6.35 -4.34
N LEU A 35 6.82 -5.14 -4.14
CA LEU A 35 6.08 -4.46 -5.21
C LEU A 35 7.03 -4.17 -6.39
N PRO A 36 6.56 -4.35 -7.64
CA PRO A 36 7.42 -4.18 -8.83
C PRO A 36 7.61 -2.72 -9.24
N CYS A 37 6.98 -1.77 -8.56
CA CYS A 37 7.03 -0.35 -8.92
C CYS A 37 6.76 0.51 -7.70
N LYS A 38 6.89 1.83 -7.88
CA LYS A 38 6.63 2.82 -6.82
C LYS A 38 5.33 3.55 -7.09
N PHE A 39 4.47 3.59 -6.08
CA PHE A 39 3.27 4.44 -6.08
C PHE A 39 3.54 5.70 -5.25
N GLY A 40 2.94 6.80 -5.64
CA GLY A 40 3.03 8.06 -4.90
C GLY A 40 1.73 8.34 -4.16
N LYS A 41 0.73 8.85 -4.87
CA LYS A 41 -0.56 9.19 -4.27
C LYS A 41 -1.64 8.27 -4.84
N VAL A 42 -2.42 7.65 -3.96
CA VAL A 42 -3.60 6.86 -4.33
C VAL A 42 -4.79 7.52 -3.66
N SER A 43 -5.69 8.08 -4.46
CA SER A 43 -6.76 8.92 -3.93
C SER A 43 -7.81 8.14 -3.13
N ASN A 44 -7.99 6.87 -3.42
CA ASN A 44 -8.93 6.03 -2.68
C ASN A 44 -8.16 4.96 -1.90
N SER A 45 -8.29 3.68 -2.18
CA SER A 45 -7.73 2.62 -1.35
C SER A 45 -6.59 1.86 -2.03
N PHE A 46 -5.68 1.32 -1.22
CA PHE A 46 -4.59 0.49 -1.69
C PHE A 46 -4.66 -0.85 -0.96
N TYR A 47 -4.92 -1.91 -1.72
CA TYR A 47 -5.07 -3.26 -1.19
C TYR A 47 -3.93 -4.14 -1.67
N CYS A 48 -3.10 -4.61 -0.73
CA CYS A 48 -2.01 -5.53 -1.04
C CYS A 48 -2.01 -6.76 -0.10
N TRP A 49 -3.15 -7.06 0.51
CA TRP A 49 -3.29 -8.16 1.46
C TRP A 49 -3.14 -9.52 0.78
N ASN A 50 -2.69 -10.50 1.56
CA ASN A 50 -2.58 -11.92 1.16
C ASN A 50 -1.71 -12.14 -0.09
N ASN A 51 -0.49 -11.59 -0.10
CA ASN A 51 0.36 -11.62 -1.30
C ASN A 51 1.82 -12.00 -1.09
N ASN A 52 2.23 -12.47 0.05
CA ASN A 52 3.62 -12.86 0.34
C ASN A 52 4.61 -11.69 0.44
N LEU A 53 4.14 -10.46 0.59
CA LEU A 53 5.03 -9.30 0.69
C LEU A 53 5.92 -9.42 1.93
N GLU A 54 7.22 -9.20 1.74
CA GLU A 54 8.22 -9.16 2.80
C GLU A 54 8.59 -7.73 3.16
N THR A 55 8.20 -6.76 2.32
CA THR A 55 8.48 -5.34 2.51
C THR A 55 7.34 -4.51 1.93
N LEU A 56 7.16 -3.30 2.46
CA LEU A 56 6.22 -2.32 1.90
C LEU A 56 6.90 -1.31 0.99
N GLU A 57 8.16 -1.57 0.61
CA GLU A 57 8.86 -0.73 -0.36
C GLU A 57 8.03 -0.62 -1.63
N GLY A 58 7.83 0.60 -2.12
CA GLY A 58 7.01 0.85 -3.29
C GLY A 58 5.57 1.23 -2.99
N CYS A 59 5.12 1.08 -1.75
CA CYS A 59 3.78 1.50 -1.37
C CYS A 59 3.62 3.01 -1.51
N PRO A 60 2.38 3.48 -1.72
CA PRO A 60 2.14 4.92 -1.83
C PRO A 60 2.46 5.66 -0.54
N ASP A 61 2.82 6.94 -0.68
CA ASP A 61 3.04 7.82 0.46
C ASP A 61 1.70 8.32 1.03
N PHE A 62 0.69 8.41 0.19
CA PHE A 62 -0.64 8.92 0.53
C PHE A 62 -1.70 7.94 0.05
N VAL A 63 -2.58 7.55 0.96
CA VAL A 63 -3.76 6.73 0.65
C VAL A 63 -4.98 7.44 1.24
N GLY A 64 -5.93 7.79 0.37
CA GLY A 64 -7.07 8.61 0.80
C GLY A 64 -8.10 7.86 1.64
N ASN A 65 -8.15 6.55 1.55
CA ASN A 65 -9.15 5.74 2.25
C ASN A 65 -8.50 4.57 3.00
N PHE A 66 -8.64 3.34 2.55
CA PHE A 66 -8.10 2.17 3.26
C PHE A 66 -6.72 1.79 2.74
N PHE A 67 -5.80 1.46 3.66
CA PHE A 67 -4.54 0.81 3.33
C PHE A 67 -4.55 -0.56 4.00
N ASP A 68 -4.57 -1.63 3.20
CA ASP A 68 -4.70 -2.99 3.71
C ASP A 68 -3.50 -3.82 3.26
N CYS A 69 -2.65 -4.19 4.23
CA CYS A 69 -1.48 -5.02 4.00
C CYS A 69 -1.46 -6.26 4.90
N HIS A 70 -2.62 -6.67 5.40
CA HIS A 70 -2.66 -7.82 6.29
C HIS A 70 -2.40 -9.13 5.54
N ASP A 71 -2.05 -10.16 6.29
CA ASP A 71 -1.83 -11.51 5.77
C ASP A 71 -0.71 -11.55 4.71
N ASN A 72 0.40 -10.90 5.04
CA ASN A 72 1.64 -10.94 4.28
C ASN A 72 2.75 -11.51 5.17
N LYS A 73 3.99 -11.42 4.73
CA LYS A 73 5.16 -11.90 5.47
C LYS A 73 6.00 -10.74 6.01
N LEU A 74 5.34 -9.65 6.35
CA LEU A 74 6.00 -8.44 6.83
C LEU A 74 6.51 -8.63 8.26
N THR A 75 7.73 -8.17 8.52
CA THR A 75 8.31 -8.12 9.86
C THR A 75 8.38 -6.69 10.39
N SER A 76 8.07 -5.71 9.55
CA SER A 76 7.99 -4.30 9.93
C SER A 76 7.00 -3.57 9.03
N LEU A 77 6.64 -2.36 9.42
CA LEU A 77 5.80 -1.48 8.60
C LEU A 77 6.60 -0.37 7.93
N LYS A 78 7.92 -0.52 7.89
CA LYS A 78 8.76 0.45 7.17
C LYS A 78 8.31 0.53 5.71
N GLY A 79 8.13 1.75 5.21
CA GLY A 79 7.63 1.97 3.86
C GLY A 79 6.12 2.15 3.77
N CYS A 80 5.39 2.02 4.87
CA CYS A 80 3.96 2.26 4.86
C CYS A 80 3.65 3.73 4.54
N PRO A 81 2.43 4.03 4.08
CA PRO A 81 2.06 5.42 3.79
C PRO A 81 2.19 6.32 5.02
N THR A 82 2.56 7.58 4.78
CA THR A 82 2.61 8.60 5.85
C THR A 82 1.23 9.17 6.14
N TYR A 83 0.30 9.05 5.20
CA TYR A 83 -1.10 9.47 5.38
C TYR A 83 -2.03 8.34 4.94
N ILE A 84 -2.96 7.98 5.80
CA ILE A 84 -4.05 7.02 5.51
C ILE A 84 -5.33 7.67 6.01
N GLY A 85 -6.25 7.92 5.08
CA GLY A 85 -7.46 8.70 5.40
C GLY A 85 -8.50 7.95 6.22
N ASN A 86 -8.50 6.62 6.17
CA ASN A 86 -9.45 5.82 6.92
C ASN A 86 -8.72 4.67 7.64
N ASP A 87 -8.99 3.42 7.37
CA ASP A 87 -8.43 2.32 8.14
C ASP A 87 -7.07 1.84 7.61
N PHE A 88 -6.16 1.59 8.55
CA PHE A 88 -4.89 0.94 8.31
C PHE A 88 -5.04 -0.50 8.81
N ILE A 89 -5.11 -1.45 7.87
CA ILE A 89 -5.34 -2.86 8.18
C ILE A 89 -4.03 -3.61 8.02
N CYS A 90 -3.48 -4.12 9.11
CA CYS A 90 -2.23 -4.88 9.12
C CYS A 90 -2.35 -6.05 10.09
N ASP A 91 -1.40 -6.97 10.04
CA ASP A 91 -1.39 -8.11 10.95
C ASP A 91 -1.22 -7.65 12.40
N GLN A 92 -1.84 -8.39 13.32
CA GLN A 92 -1.87 -8.03 14.73
C GLN A 92 -0.47 -7.86 15.33
N ASN A 93 0.48 -8.68 14.91
CA ASN A 93 1.87 -8.60 15.42
C ASN A 93 2.57 -7.29 15.04
N LEU A 94 2.05 -6.54 14.06
CA LEU A 94 2.62 -5.28 13.62
C LEU A 94 1.94 -4.06 14.25
N GLN A 95 0.88 -4.27 15.01
CA GLN A 95 0.12 -3.18 15.60
C GLN A 95 0.84 -2.54 16.80
N SER A 96 1.92 -3.15 17.28
CA SER A 96 2.76 -2.56 18.33
C SER A 96 3.89 -1.69 17.76
N THR A 97 4.04 -1.60 16.44
CA THR A 97 5.08 -0.80 15.81
C THR A 97 4.81 0.70 15.96
N LYS A 98 5.89 1.50 15.89
CA LYS A 98 5.73 2.96 15.98
C LYS A 98 4.92 3.53 14.83
N GLU A 99 5.04 2.94 13.63
CA GLU A 99 4.30 3.39 12.46
C GLU A 99 2.79 3.26 12.69
N TYR A 100 2.34 2.11 13.20
CA TYR A 100 0.93 1.89 13.46
C TYR A 100 0.43 2.78 14.60
N ARG A 101 1.24 2.97 15.63
CA ARG A 101 0.88 3.87 16.75
C ARG A 101 0.75 5.31 16.30
N GLN A 102 1.63 5.77 15.41
CA GLN A 102 1.51 7.11 14.84
C GLN A 102 0.23 7.28 14.06
N TYR A 103 -0.14 6.28 13.25
CA TYR A 103 -1.40 6.28 12.55
C TYR A 103 -2.58 6.45 13.52
N LEU A 104 -2.59 5.69 14.62
CA LEU A 104 -3.68 5.77 15.62
C LEU A 104 -3.76 7.16 16.28
N ILE A 105 -2.61 7.80 16.52
CA ILE A 105 -2.55 9.12 17.16
C ILE A 105 -3.14 10.20 16.27
N PHE A 106 -2.87 10.14 14.97
CA PHE A 106 -3.28 11.17 14.02
C PHE A 106 -4.57 10.86 13.27
N LYS A 107 -5.20 9.76 13.60
CA LYS A 107 -6.44 9.37 12.99
C LYS A 107 -7.64 10.19 13.48
#